data_47868999b51d1cbb7850fd490bbc0cde
#
_entry.id   47868999b51d1cbb7850fd490bbc0cde
#
_cell.length_a   1.000
_cell.length_b   1.000
_cell.length_c   1.000
_cell.angle_alpha   90.00
_cell.angle_beta   90.00
_cell.angle_gamma   90.00
#
_symmetry.space_group_name_H-M   'P 1'
#
loop_
_entity.id
_entity.type
_entity.pdbx_description
1 polymer ?
#
loop_
_entity_poly.entity_id
_entity_poly.type
_entity_poly.pdbx_seq_one_letter_code
_entity_poly.pdbx_strand_id
1 'polypeptide(L)'
;MPRDRYPWLPARISSLEGFLFPDTYQFPGDTITPKAVVDSMLDRFEKVALPLWDKSRGATKLDLLGWVTLSSIVEKEAVIPQERSVIAGVFSNRLNQGQKLESDPTVEYALKIRQTPDRPLTFTDIRQPSPYNTY
;
A
#
# COMPACT_ATOMS: atom_id res chain seq x y z
N MET A 1 12.30 -14.07 -2.82
CA MET A 1 11.12 -13.51 -3.56
C MET A 1 10.57 -14.57 -4.50
N PRO A 2 9.29 -14.91 -4.43
CA PRO A 2 8.71 -16.02 -5.21
C PRO A 2 8.30 -15.60 -6.64
N ARG A 3 9.20 -14.95 -7.37
CA ARG A 3 8.90 -14.39 -8.72
C ARG A 3 8.69 -15.45 -9.80
N ASP A 4 9.22 -16.65 -9.62
CA ASP A 4 9.00 -17.74 -10.58
C ASP A 4 7.53 -18.15 -10.64
N ARG A 5 6.87 -18.16 -9.48
CA ARG A 5 5.44 -18.43 -9.38
C ARG A 5 4.57 -17.19 -9.60
N TYR A 6 5.07 -16.01 -9.19
CA TYR A 6 4.36 -14.72 -9.27
C TYR A 6 5.15 -13.72 -10.09
N PRO A 7 5.22 -13.90 -11.43
CA PRO A 7 6.02 -13.02 -12.30
C PRO A 7 5.52 -11.58 -12.37
N TRP A 8 4.29 -11.33 -11.92
CA TRP A 8 3.71 -10.00 -11.81
C TRP A 8 4.29 -9.16 -10.66
N LEU A 9 4.97 -9.79 -9.69
CA LEU A 9 5.59 -9.05 -8.59
C LEU A 9 6.65 -8.08 -9.11
N PRO A 10 6.61 -6.80 -8.71
CA PRO A 10 7.57 -5.81 -9.20
C PRO A 10 9.02 -6.21 -8.92
N ALA A 11 9.90 -6.04 -9.90
CA ALA A 11 11.29 -6.45 -9.79
C ALA A 11 12.06 -5.70 -8.68
N ARG A 12 11.67 -4.46 -8.42
CA ARG A 12 12.38 -3.56 -7.49
C ARG A 12 11.97 -3.68 -6.01
N ILE A 13 11.02 -4.55 -5.67
CA ILE A 13 10.64 -4.74 -4.25
C ILE A 13 11.63 -5.66 -3.53
N SER A 14 11.92 -5.35 -2.28
CA SER A 14 12.74 -6.16 -1.37
C SER A 14 11.92 -6.96 -0.36
N SER A 15 10.63 -6.64 -0.21
CA SER A 15 9.69 -7.35 0.66
C SER A 15 8.34 -7.55 -0.04
N LEU A 16 7.49 -8.40 0.51
CA LEU A 16 6.12 -8.64 0.02
C LEU A 16 5.10 -7.70 0.67
N GLU A 17 5.55 -6.74 1.46
CA GLU A 17 4.67 -5.75 2.08
C GLU A 17 3.82 -5.04 1.01
N GLY A 18 2.53 -4.95 1.26
CA GLY A 18 1.55 -4.38 0.32
C GLY A 18 0.95 -5.40 -0.66
N PHE A 19 1.58 -6.57 -0.86
CA PHE A 19 1.12 -7.60 -1.80
C PHE A 19 0.49 -8.83 -1.13
N LEU A 20 0.53 -8.89 0.19
CA LEU A 20 -0.09 -9.94 0.98
C LEU A 20 -1.55 -9.56 1.25
N PHE A 21 -2.47 -10.12 0.47
CA PHE A 21 -3.88 -9.74 0.53
C PHE A 21 -4.52 -10.23 1.84
N PRO A 22 -5.13 -9.35 2.64
CA PRO A 22 -5.80 -9.72 3.88
C PRO A 22 -7.16 -10.37 3.58
N ASP A 23 -7.35 -11.58 4.06
CA ASP A 23 -8.60 -12.33 3.93
C ASP A 23 -8.64 -13.43 5.02
N THR A 24 -9.73 -14.17 5.09
CA THR A 24 -9.83 -15.37 5.90
C THR A 24 -9.38 -16.58 5.08
N TYR A 25 -8.35 -17.28 5.56
CA TYR A 25 -7.77 -18.43 4.90
C TYR A 25 -7.96 -19.69 5.75
N GLN A 26 -8.38 -20.77 5.11
CA GLN A 26 -8.51 -22.09 5.74
C GLN A 26 -7.37 -23.00 5.25
N PHE A 27 -6.70 -23.63 6.20
CA PHE A 27 -5.64 -24.60 5.91
C PHE A 27 -6.01 -25.95 6.48
N PRO A 28 -6.02 -27.03 5.68
CA PRO A 28 -6.33 -28.37 6.18
C PRO A 28 -5.18 -28.93 7.00
N GLY A 29 -5.52 -29.59 8.13
CA GLY A 29 -4.56 -30.33 8.95
C GLY A 29 -3.65 -29.47 9.81
N ASP A 30 -2.65 -30.15 10.44
CA ASP A 30 -1.73 -29.55 11.40
C ASP A 30 -0.42 -29.04 10.75
N THR A 31 -0.29 -29.12 9.42
CA THR A 31 0.93 -28.83 8.67
C THR A 31 0.86 -27.50 7.92
N ILE A 32 0.51 -26.42 8.61
CA ILE A 32 0.57 -25.08 8.04
C ILE A 32 2.03 -24.64 7.97
N THR A 33 2.51 -24.30 6.77
CA THR A 33 3.85 -23.72 6.59
C THR A 33 3.76 -22.23 6.31
N PRO A 34 4.78 -21.43 6.69
CA PRO A 34 4.84 -20.03 6.33
C PRO A 34 4.70 -19.80 4.82
N LYS A 35 5.31 -20.68 4.02
CA LYS A 35 5.20 -20.62 2.56
C LYS A 35 3.75 -20.77 2.08
N ALA A 36 3.01 -21.73 2.61
CA ALA A 36 1.61 -21.97 2.25
C ALA A 36 0.74 -20.74 2.56
N VAL A 37 0.97 -20.09 3.69
CA VAL A 37 0.27 -18.87 4.07
C VAL A 37 0.59 -17.74 3.09
N VAL A 38 1.86 -17.50 2.82
CA VAL A 38 2.29 -16.45 1.88
C VAL A 38 1.75 -16.71 0.48
N ASP A 39 1.84 -17.92 -0.02
CA ASP A 39 1.31 -18.30 -1.33
C ASP A 39 -0.21 -18.04 -1.41
N SER A 40 -0.97 -18.42 -0.39
CA SER A 40 -2.42 -18.15 -0.34
C SER A 40 -2.75 -16.66 -0.41
N MET A 41 -1.97 -15.84 0.28
CA MET A 41 -2.17 -14.38 0.28
C MET A 41 -1.79 -13.75 -1.07
N LEU A 42 -0.75 -14.24 -1.74
CA LEU A 42 -0.35 -13.81 -3.08
C LEU A 42 -1.34 -14.28 -4.15
N ASP A 43 -1.80 -15.53 -4.09
CA ASP A 43 -2.84 -16.06 -4.98
C ASP A 43 -4.14 -15.22 -4.86
N ARG A 44 -4.46 -14.79 -3.65
CA ARG A 44 -5.63 -13.93 -3.42
C ARG A 44 -5.44 -12.53 -4.00
N PHE A 45 -4.25 -11.95 -3.84
CA PHE A 45 -3.91 -10.67 -4.46
C PHE A 45 -4.04 -10.76 -5.99
N GLU A 46 -3.47 -11.81 -6.60
CA GLU A 46 -3.56 -12.05 -8.04
C GLU A 46 -5.03 -12.14 -8.50
N LYS A 47 -5.87 -12.83 -7.75
CA LYS A 47 -7.28 -13.03 -8.10
C LYS A 47 -8.14 -11.79 -7.92
N VAL A 48 -7.87 -10.97 -6.90
CA VAL A 48 -8.73 -9.82 -6.52
C VAL A 48 -8.15 -8.49 -6.96
N ALA A 49 -6.88 -8.24 -6.68
CA ALA A 49 -6.25 -6.93 -6.89
C ALA A 49 -5.76 -6.73 -8.33
N LEU A 50 -5.14 -7.72 -8.95
CA LEU A 50 -4.63 -7.56 -10.32
C LEU A 50 -5.71 -7.23 -11.36
N PRO A 51 -6.92 -7.82 -11.35
CA PRO A 51 -7.97 -7.40 -12.27
C PRO A 51 -8.39 -5.93 -12.10
N LEU A 52 -8.37 -5.42 -10.87
CA LEU A 52 -8.63 -4.00 -10.58
C LEU A 52 -7.50 -3.11 -11.11
N TRP A 53 -6.26 -3.53 -10.89
CA TRP A 53 -5.09 -2.87 -11.46
C TRP A 53 -5.17 -2.81 -12.98
N ASP A 54 -5.46 -3.91 -13.65
CA ASP A 54 -5.56 -3.98 -15.11
C ASP A 54 -6.62 -3.02 -15.67
N LYS A 55 -7.74 -2.87 -14.98
CA LYS A 55 -8.77 -1.87 -15.33
C LYS A 55 -8.30 -0.44 -15.12
N SER A 56 -7.41 -0.20 -14.18
CA SER A 56 -6.93 1.13 -13.80
C SER A 56 -5.78 1.63 -14.67
N ARG A 57 -5.07 0.75 -15.37
CA ARG A 57 -3.82 1.06 -16.09
C ARG A 57 -3.95 2.20 -17.12
N GLY A 58 -5.10 2.31 -17.78
CA GLY A 58 -5.35 3.39 -18.72
C GLY A 58 -5.65 4.75 -18.09
N ALA A 59 -6.00 4.78 -16.80
CA ALA A 59 -6.39 5.98 -16.07
C ALA A 59 -5.29 6.51 -15.14
N THR A 60 -4.17 5.81 -14.99
CA THR A 60 -3.07 6.21 -14.11
C THR A 60 -1.72 6.05 -14.80
N LYS A 61 -0.76 6.91 -14.43
CA LYS A 61 0.65 6.79 -14.84
C LYS A 61 1.48 5.94 -13.87
N LEU A 62 0.87 5.51 -12.75
CA LEU A 62 1.55 4.67 -11.77
C LEU A 62 1.75 3.26 -12.33
N ASP A 63 2.84 2.63 -11.97
CA ASP A 63 3.01 1.18 -12.13
C ASP A 63 2.30 0.44 -10.98
N LEU A 64 2.33 -0.90 -10.98
CA LEU A 64 1.69 -1.71 -9.96
C LEU A 64 2.16 -1.35 -8.53
N LEU A 65 3.48 -1.16 -8.34
CA LEU A 65 4.01 -0.78 -7.03
C LEU A 65 3.50 0.59 -6.59
N GLY A 66 3.53 1.57 -7.49
CA GLY A 66 3.00 2.91 -7.22
C GLY A 66 1.50 2.89 -6.91
N TRP A 67 0.73 2.09 -7.64
CA TRP A 67 -0.71 1.93 -7.42
C TRP A 67 -1.01 1.31 -6.05
N VAL A 68 -0.30 0.25 -5.67
CA VAL A 68 -0.44 -0.38 -4.33
C VAL A 68 -0.01 0.58 -3.23
N THR A 69 1.10 1.30 -3.43
CA THR A 69 1.60 2.30 -2.47
C THR A 69 0.58 3.42 -2.25
N LEU A 70 0.05 3.99 -3.32
CA LEU A 70 -0.98 5.04 -3.21
C LEU A 70 -2.24 4.51 -2.52
N SER A 71 -2.68 3.29 -2.87
CA SER A 71 -3.83 2.65 -2.23
C SER A 71 -3.64 2.50 -0.72
N SER A 72 -2.43 2.17 -0.26
CA SER A 72 -2.12 2.05 1.17
C SER A 72 -2.23 3.39 1.91
N ILE A 73 -1.84 4.48 1.26
CA ILE A 73 -1.96 5.84 1.82
C ILE A 73 -3.43 6.25 1.89
N VAL A 74 -4.18 6.03 0.81
CA VAL A 74 -5.63 6.32 0.76
C VAL A 74 -6.38 5.55 1.85
N GLU A 75 -6.06 4.27 2.06
CA GLU A 75 -6.67 3.46 3.11
C GLU A 75 -6.43 4.05 4.51
N LYS A 76 -5.24 4.57 4.76
CA LYS A 76 -4.89 5.19 6.05
C LYS A 76 -5.52 6.58 6.25
N GLU A 77 -5.70 7.34 5.17
CA GLU A 77 -6.32 8.66 5.23
C GLU A 77 -7.84 8.59 5.34
N ALA A 78 -8.48 7.60 4.72
CA ALA A 78 -9.94 7.50 4.71
C ALA A 78 -10.48 7.04 6.07
N VAL A 79 -11.39 7.83 6.64
CA VAL A 79 -12.14 7.47 7.85
C VAL A 79 -13.31 6.56 7.49
N ILE A 80 -14.00 6.88 6.41
CA ILE A 80 -15.13 6.08 5.90
C ILE A 80 -14.86 5.62 4.47
N PRO A 81 -15.39 4.46 4.05
CA PRO A 81 -15.14 3.91 2.71
C PRO A 81 -15.52 4.83 1.55
N GLN A 82 -16.56 5.64 1.72
CA GLN A 82 -17.08 6.57 0.71
C GLN A 82 -16.09 7.69 0.34
N GLU A 83 -15.15 8.01 1.22
CA GLU A 83 -14.13 9.03 0.98
C GLU A 83 -12.96 8.53 0.12
N ARG A 84 -12.77 7.23 0.00
CA ARG A 84 -11.58 6.64 -0.65
C ARG A 84 -11.38 7.15 -2.08
N SER A 85 -12.43 7.21 -2.86
CA SER A 85 -12.33 7.68 -4.26
C SER A 85 -11.98 9.15 -4.36
N VAL A 86 -12.51 9.99 -3.47
CA VAL A 86 -12.21 11.43 -3.41
C VAL A 86 -10.76 11.66 -3.01
N ILE A 87 -10.31 10.98 -1.95
CA ILE A 87 -8.93 11.08 -1.46
C ILE A 87 -7.94 10.59 -2.52
N ALA A 88 -8.25 9.46 -3.17
CA ALA A 88 -7.44 8.95 -4.28
C ALA A 88 -7.35 9.95 -5.43
N GLY A 89 -8.44 10.63 -5.75
CA GLY A 89 -8.48 11.69 -6.76
C GLY A 89 -7.59 12.87 -6.39
N VAL A 90 -7.63 13.33 -5.14
CA VAL A 90 -6.78 14.43 -4.64
C VAL A 90 -5.30 14.06 -4.78
N PHE A 91 -4.89 12.88 -4.30
CA PHE A 91 -3.50 12.46 -4.38
C PHE A 91 -3.04 12.22 -5.81
N SER A 92 -3.90 11.65 -6.66
CA SER A 92 -3.58 11.48 -8.08
C SER A 92 -3.36 12.82 -8.78
N ASN A 93 -4.18 13.82 -8.48
CA ASN A 93 -4.02 15.17 -9.01
C ASN A 93 -2.72 15.81 -8.54
N ARG A 94 -2.38 15.69 -7.25
CA ARG A 94 -1.11 16.18 -6.71
C ARG A 94 0.09 15.55 -7.41
N LEU A 95 0.09 14.23 -7.58
CA LEU A 95 1.15 13.50 -8.29
C LEU A 95 1.28 13.97 -9.74
N ASN A 96 0.16 14.12 -10.45
CA ASN A 96 0.16 14.58 -11.84
C ASN A 96 0.68 16.01 -12.00
N GLN A 97 0.53 16.85 -10.97
CA GLN A 97 1.01 18.23 -10.93
C GLN A 97 2.40 18.38 -10.31
N GLY A 98 3.05 17.28 -9.92
CA GLY A 98 4.35 17.31 -9.24
C GLY A 98 4.30 17.91 -7.84
N GLN A 99 3.13 17.89 -7.21
CA GLN A 99 2.93 18.38 -5.84
C GLN A 99 3.21 17.29 -4.82
N LYS A 100 3.64 17.68 -3.63
CA LYS A 100 3.82 16.78 -2.50
C LYS A 100 2.47 16.27 -2.00
N LEU A 101 2.41 15.03 -1.53
CA LEU A 101 1.16 14.46 -0.98
C LEU A 101 0.82 15.05 0.39
N GLU A 102 1.83 15.36 1.20
CA GLU A 102 1.67 15.93 2.56
C GLU A 102 0.71 15.06 3.41
N SER A 103 0.98 13.77 3.43
CA SER A 103 0.15 12.77 4.10
C SER A 103 0.81 12.31 5.40
N ASP A 104 0.15 12.54 6.53
CA ASP A 104 0.61 12.14 7.86
C ASP A 104 0.96 10.65 7.97
N PRO A 105 0.15 9.70 7.45
CA PRO A 105 0.48 8.29 7.47
C PRO A 105 1.86 7.94 6.90
N THR A 106 2.36 8.71 5.94
CA THR A 106 3.71 8.48 5.39
C THR A 106 4.81 8.84 6.37
N VAL A 107 4.60 9.84 7.21
CA VAL A 107 5.50 10.22 8.29
C VAL A 107 5.46 9.18 9.42
N GLU A 108 4.27 8.74 9.79
CA GLU A 108 4.09 7.65 10.78
C GLU A 108 4.84 6.39 10.35
N TYR A 109 4.72 6.01 9.07
CA TYR A 109 5.42 4.87 8.50
C TYR A 109 6.95 5.07 8.54
N ALA A 110 7.42 6.24 8.11
CA ALA A 110 8.84 6.58 8.07
C ALA A 110 9.51 6.51 9.44
N LEU A 111 8.82 7.02 10.47
CA LEU A 111 9.33 7.12 11.84
C LEU A 111 8.96 5.90 12.70
N LYS A 112 8.13 4.97 12.19
CA LYS A 112 7.60 3.81 12.93
C LYS A 112 6.84 4.24 14.19
N ILE A 113 6.06 5.29 14.08
CA ILE A 113 5.21 5.83 15.15
C ILE A 113 3.74 5.77 14.75
N ARG A 114 2.87 6.00 15.72
CA ARG A 114 1.44 6.14 15.49
C ARG A 114 0.93 7.36 16.24
N GLN A 115 0.20 8.22 15.54
CA GLN A 115 -0.48 9.35 16.16
C GLN A 115 -1.53 8.86 17.15
N THR A 116 -1.59 9.55 18.29
CA THR A 116 -2.64 9.43 19.29
C THR A 116 -3.03 10.84 19.73
N PRO A 117 -4.19 11.04 20.44
CA PRO A 117 -4.53 12.34 20.99
C PRO A 117 -3.43 12.93 21.91
N ASP A 118 -2.67 12.06 22.58
CA ASP A 118 -1.59 12.47 23.49
C ASP A 118 -0.24 12.66 22.75
N ARG A 119 -0.13 12.15 21.52
CA ARG A 119 1.07 12.28 20.71
C ARG A 119 0.71 12.56 19.23
N PRO A 120 0.33 13.81 18.92
CA PRO A 120 0.16 14.23 17.53
C PRO A 120 1.52 14.34 16.82
N LEU A 121 1.51 14.37 15.48
CA LEU A 121 2.71 14.71 14.71
C LEU A 121 3.11 16.15 14.99
N THR A 122 4.42 16.35 15.16
CA THR A 122 5.03 17.67 15.37
C THR A 122 5.66 18.19 14.09
N PHE A 123 5.99 19.48 14.05
CA PHE A 123 6.77 20.05 12.95
C PHE A 123 8.14 19.38 12.80
N THR A 124 8.73 18.92 13.90
CA THR A 124 9.99 18.16 13.87
C THR A 124 9.79 16.81 13.19
N ASP A 125 8.70 16.11 13.48
CA ASP A 125 8.40 14.81 12.84
C ASP A 125 8.24 14.96 11.32
N ILE A 126 7.45 15.90 10.85
CA ILE A 126 7.20 16.09 9.40
C ILE A 126 8.42 16.58 8.63
N ARG A 127 9.44 17.10 9.31
CA ARG A 127 10.71 17.54 8.70
C ARG A 127 11.78 16.45 8.69
N GLN A 128 11.53 15.27 9.29
CA GLN A 128 12.51 14.19 9.29
C GLN A 128 12.75 13.67 7.87
N PRO A 129 14.02 13.64 7.42
CA PRO A 129 14.34 13.15 6.09
C PRO A 129 14.08 11.64 6.01
N SER A 130 13.29 11.23 5.03
CA SER A 130 13.02 9.84 4.71
C SER A 130 12.49 9.74 3.27
N PRO A 131 12.84 8.68 2.53
CA PRO A 131 12.26 8.45 1.21
C PRO A 131 10.74 8.20 1.24
N TYR A 132 10.19 7.92 2.41
CA TYR A 132 8.75 7.72 2.60
C TYR A 132 8.00 9.00 3.00
N ASN A 133 8.69 10.00 3.53
CA ASN A 133 8.07 11.25 3.96
C ASN A 133 7.60 12.05 2.76
N THR A 134 6.30 12.41 2.72
CA THR A 134 5.66 13.12 1.62
C THR A 134 5.48 14.62 1.86
N TYR A 135 6.02 15.17 2.94
CA TYR A 135 6.07 16.61 3.24
C TYR A 135 7.21 17.36 2.56
#